data_de075834c04cf35c8b5c5634aea551b8
#
_entry.id   de075834c04cf35c8b5c5634aea551b8
#
_cell.length_a   1.000
_cell.length_b   1.000
_cell.length_c   1.000
_cell.angle_alpha   90.00
_cell.angle_beta   90.00
_cell.angle_gamma   90.00
#
_symmetry.space_group_name_H-M   'P 1'
#
loop_
_entity.id
_entity.type
_entity.pdbx_description
1 polymer ?
#
loop_
_entity_poly.entity_id
_entity_poly.type
_entity_poly.pdbx_seq_one_letter_code
_entity_poly.pdbx_strand_id
1 'polypeptide(L)'
;MVLPVFLVVAVSAIIPLMTVVNYSVQDTFGNNQFFWVGMDWFRDLLASDRFHDAFLRQISFSAIILAIEIPLGIAIALAMPKKGWGVPVCLISMALPLLIPWNVVGTIWQIFGRVDIGLLGHTLAAMGIDYNYTQDPVAAWITIIIMDVWHWTSLVVLLCYAGLCSIPDAYYQAAKIDGASRISVFRYIQLPKMQRVLLIAVLLRFMDSFMIYTEPFVITGGGPGNSTTFMSIDLVKMAIGQFDLGPAAAMSLIYFLVILLLSWVFFTVMSNIGEESSNGGS
;
A
#
# COMPACT_ATOMS: atom_id res chain seq x y z
N MET A 1 -19.88 25.83 -10.47
CA MET A 1 -19.64 24.84 -9.40
C MET A 1 -18.15 24.44 -9.21
N VAL A 2 -17.25 24.81 -10.09
CA VAL A 2 -15.80 24.45 -10.00
C VAL A 2 -15.04 25.30 -8.97
N LEU A 3 -15.42 26.58 -8.79
CA LEU A 3 -14.70 27.53 -7.94
C LEU A 3 -14.56 27.10 -6.47
N PRO A 4 -15.62 26.62 -5.77
CA PRO A 4 -15.48 26.17 -4.38
C PRO A 4 -14.53 24.96 -4.24
N VAL A 5 -14.60 24.01 -5.17
CA VAL A 5 -13.71 22.85 -5.19
C VAL A 5 -12.27 23.29 -5.44
N PHE A 6 -12.07 24.18 -6.39
CA PHE A 6 -10.74 24.75 -6.68
C PHE A 6 -10.15 25.47 -5.47
N LEU A 7 -10.92 26.29 -4.76
CA LEU A 7 -10.47 27.01 -3.55
C LEU A 7 -10.06 26.03 -2.45
N VAL A 8 -10.87 24.99 -2.21
CA VAL A 8 -10.53 23.96 -1.20
C VAL A 8 -9.25 23.24 -1.56
N VAL A 9 -9.10 22.80 -2.82
CA VAL A 9 -7.89 22.12 -3.29
C VAL A 9 -6.67 23.06 -3.24
N ALA A 10 -6.84 24.32 -3.63
CA ALA A 10 -5.75 25.30 -3.59
C ALA A 10 -5.23 25.50 -2.15
N VAL A 11 -6.13 25.68 -1.20
CA VAL A 11 -5.74 25.88 0.21
C VAL A 11 -5.16 24.60 0.82
N SER A 12 -5.76 23.44 0.58
CA SER A 12 -5.34 22.19 1.22
C SER A 12 -4.14 21.49 0.58
N ALA A 13 -3.85 21.74 -0.69
CA ALA A 13 -2.75 21.09 -1.41
C ALA A 13 -1.64 22.07 -1.80
N ILE A 14 -1.97 23.21 -2.44
CA ILE A 14 -0.95 24.12 -2.99
C ILE A 14 -0.16 24.79 -1.88
N ILE A 15 -0.81 25.33 -0.86
CA ILE A 15 -0.12 26.03 0.25
C ILE A 15 0.84 25.09 1.00
N PRO A 16 0.44 23.88 1.45
CA PRO A 16 1.39 22.95 2.05
C PRO A 16 2.53 22.56 1.13
N LEU A 17 2.26 22.31 -0.16
CA LEU A 17 3.31 21.98 -1.12
C LEU A 17 4.31 23.12 -1.28
N MET A 18 3.85 24.37 -1.41
CA MET A 18 4.72 25.54 -1.46
C MET A 18 5.58 25.69 -0.22
N THR A 19 5.01 25.39 0.96
CA THR A 19 5.74 25.40 2.23
C THR A 19 6.85 24.35 2.23
N VAL A 20 6.56 23.12 1.80
CA VAL A 20 7.56 22.04 1.68
C VAL A 20 8.66 22.42 0.69
N VAL A 21 8.30 22.99 -0.48
CA VAL A 21 9.29 23.50 -1.46
C VAL A 21 10.17 24.58 -0.86
N ASN A 22 9.58 25.50 -0.09
CA ASN A 22 10.35 26.56 0.55
C ASN A 22 11.34 26.03 1.59
N TYR A 23 10.90 25.12 2.45
CA TYR A 23 11.78 24.48 3.46
C TYR A 23 12.88 23.61 2.83
N SER A 24 12.61 22.96 1.71
CA SER A 24 13.57 22.04 1.06
C SER A 24 14.83 22.70 0.53
N VAL A 25 14.84 24.02 0.38
CA VAL A 25 15.98 24.82 -0.10
C VAL A 25 16.57 25.71 0.98
N GLN A 26 16.15 25.52 2.23
CA GLN A 26 16.58 26.31 3.37
C GLN A 26 17.08 25.38 4.49
N ASP A 27 18.02 25.88 5.26
CA ASP A 27 18.37 25.34 6.56
C ASP A 27 17.65 26.16 7.64
N THR A 28 16.98 25.45 8.57
CA THR A 28 16.12 26.07 9.59
C THR A 28 16.72 25.86 10.97
N PHE A 29 17.09 26.96 11.62
CA PHE A 29 17.54 26.97 13.00
C PHE A 29 16.44 27.46 13.93
N GLY A 30 16.55 27.14 15.20
CA GLY A 30 15.69 27.74 16.23
C GLY A 30 15.67 29.27 16.15
N ASN A 31 14.63 29.92 16.72
CA ASN A 31 14.42 31.37 16.70
C ASN A 31 14.07 32.00 15.34
N ASN A 32 13.40 31.27 14.47
CA ASN A 32 13.03 31.74 13.11
C ASN A 32 14.23 32.20 12.23
N GLN A 33 15.41 31.64 12.46
CA GLN A 33 16.54 31.84 11.56
C GLN A 33 16.53 30.76 10.49
N PHE A 34 16.70 31.19 9.25
CA PHE A 34 16.80 30.30 8.08
C PHE A 34 17.85 30.83 7.14
N PHE A 35 18.59 29.90 6.55
CA PHE A 35 19.64 30.21 5.57
C PHE A 35 19.35 29.48 4.27
N TRP A 36 19.58 30.16 3.17
CA TRP A 36 19.42 29.56 1.85
C TRP A 36 20.57 28.59 1.57
N VAL A 37 20.24 27.31 1.34
CA VAL A 37 21.21 26.24 1.02
C VAL A 37 21.02 25.69 -0.40
N GLY A 38 19.99 26.11 -1.12
CA GLY A 38 19.74 25.69 -2.49
C GLY A 38 19.44 24.20 -2.60
N MET A 39 20.24 23.48 -3.37
CA MET A 39 20.05 22.05 -3.66
C MET A 39 20.92 21.12 -2.82
N ASP A 40 21.55 21.61 -1.77
CA ASP A 40 22.52 20.80 -1.02
C ASP A 40 21.82 19.64 -0.31
N TRP A 41 20.65 19.86 0.31
CA TRP A 41 19.87 18.78 0.94
C TRP A 41 19.49 17.66 -0.05
N PHE A 42 19.17 18.00 -1.30
CA PHE A 42 18.87 17.00 -2.32
C PHE A 42 20.08 16.17 -2.71
N ARG A 43 21.26 16.80 -2.81
CA ARG A 43 22.51 16.09 -3.12
C ARG A 43 22.92 15.16 -1.98
N ASP A 44 22.87 15.66 -0.75
CA ASP A 44 23.24 14.89 0.44
C ASP A 44 22.31 13.68 0.63
N LEU A 45 20.99 13.87 0.46
CA LEU A 45 20.02 12.77 0.53
C LEU A 45 20.24 11.73 -0.56
N LEU A 46 20.41 12.17 -1.82
CA LEU A 46 20.63 11.27 -2.94
C LEU A 46 21.99 10.56 -2.90
N ALA A 47 22.95 11.09 -2.17
CA ALA A 47 24.24 10.43 -1.90
C ALA A 47 24.24 9.55 -0.65
N SER A 48 23.17 9.60 0.16
CA SER A 48 23.10 8.91 1.45
C SER A 48 22.70 7.44 1.30
N ASP A 49 23.51 6.53 1.86
CA ASP A 49 23.19 5.11 1.96
C ASP A 49 21.87 4.87 2.73
N ARG A 50 21.62 5.68 3.76
CA ARG A 50 20.40 5.62 4.56
C ARG A 50 19.16 5.82 3.70
N PHE A 51 19.18 6.79 2.79
CA PHE A 51 18.10 7.07 1.87
C PHE A 51 17.90 5.90 0.89
N HIS A 52 18.98 5.40 0.29
CA HIS A 52 18.90 4.27 -0.65
C HIS A 52 18.36 3.01 0.02
N ASP A 53 18.79 2.72 1.23
CA ASP A 53 18.31 1.59 2.01
C ASP A 53 16.82 1.71 2.36
N ALA A 54 16.37 2.89 2.80
CA ALA A 54 14.96 3.14 3.11
C ALA A 54 14.08 3.05 1.84
N PHE A 55 14.57 3.56 0.72
CA PHE A 55 13.92 3.48 -0.57
C PHE A 55 13.80 2.04 -1.08
N LEU A 56 14.88 1.27 -0.98
CA LEU A 56 14.88 -0.14 -1.39
C LEU A 56 13.92 -0.97 -0.53
N ARG A 57 13.89 -0.71 0.78
CA ARG A 57 12.90 -1.36 1.68
C ARG A 57 11.47 -1.02 1.27
N GLN A 58 11.19 0.24 0.95
CA GLN A 58 9.87 0.70 0.53
C GLN A 58 9.41 0.00 -0.75
N ILE A 59 10.25 -0.03 -1.78
CA ILE A 59 9.93 -0.71 -3.05
C ILE A 59 9.75 -2.21 -2.83
N SER A 60 10.66 -2.84 -2.07
CA SER A 60 10.59 -4.27 -1.79
C SER A 60 9.31 -4.65 -1.06
N PHE A 61 8.92 -3.85 -0.05
CA PHE A 61 7.68 -4.04 0.68
C PHE A 61 6.47 -3.95 -0.25
N SER A 62 6.35 -2.86 -1.03
CA SER A 62 5.25 -2.66 -1.96
C SER A 62 5.16 -3.78 -3.01
N ALA A 63 6.29 -4.23 -3.55
CA ALA A 63 6.32 -5.33 -4.50
C ALA A 63 5.85 -6.66 -3.89
N ILE A 64 6.30 -6.97 -2.69
CA ILE A 64 5.95 -8.21 -1.98
C ILE A 64 4.45 -8.24 -1.65
N ILE A 65 3.92 -7.19 -1.04
CA ILE A 65 2.51 -7.18 -0.67
C ILE A 65 1.59 -7.23 -1.88
N LEU A 66 1.89 -6.48 -2.95
CA LEU A 66 1.10 -6.53 -4.18
C LEU A 66 1.14 -7.92 -4.82
N ALA A 67 2.32 -8.58 -4.84
CA ALA A 67 2.46 -9.93 -5.35
C ALA A 67 1.64 -10.97 -4.55
N ILE A 68 1.34 -10.72 -3.29
CA ILE A 68 0.53 -11.58 -2.43
C ILE A 68 -0.95 -11.18 -2.48
N GLU A 69 -1.27 -9.92 -2.27
CA GLU A 69 -2.64 -9.42 -2.11
C GLU A 69 -3.47 -9.53 -3.38
N ILE A 70 -2.89 -9.22 -4.54
CA ILE A 70 -3.65 -9.23 -5.78
C ILE A 70 -4.10 -10.65 -6.15
N PRO A 71 -3.21 -11.68 -6.20
CA PRO A 71 -3.66 -13.03 -6.45
C PRO A 71 -4.59 -13.58 -5.35
N LEU A 72 -4.29 -13.29 -4.09
CA LEU A 72 -5.09 -13.74 -2.97
C LEU A 72 -6.50 -13.11 -3.01
N GLY A 73 -6.59 -11.81 -3.26
CA GLY A 73 -7.87 -11.11 -3.37
C GLY A 73 -8.72 -11.61 -4.54
N ILE A 74 -8.10 -11.87 -5.70
CA ILE A 74 -8.78 -12.50 -6.84
C ILE A 74 -9.29 -13.90 -6.46
N ALA A 75 -8.45 -14.73 -5.84
CA ALA A 75 -8.80 -16.09 -5.46
C ALA A 75 -9.98 -16.12 -4.46
N ILE A 76 -9.96 -15.27 -3.44
CA ILE A 76 -11.06 -15.15 -2.48
C ILE A 76 -12.33 -14.64 -3.18
N ALA A 77 -12.24 -13.61 -4.02
CA ALA A 77 -13.39 -13.07 -4.76
C ALA A 77 -14.05 -14.12 -5.67
N LEU A 78 -13.25 -14.98 -6.30
CA LEU A 78 -13.75 -16.10 -7.11
C LEU A 78 -14.45 -17.19 -6.28
N ALA A 79 -14.03 -17.37 -5.03
CA ALA A 79 -14.62 -18.34 -4.10
C ALA A 79 -15.91 -17.83 -3.44
N MET A 80 -16.16 -16.51 -3.46
CA MET A 80 -17.35 -15.93 -2.83
C MET A 80 -18.66 -16.33 -3.57
N PRO A 81 -19.74 -16.56 -2.84
CA PRO A 81 -21.05 -16.85 -3.44
C PRO A 81 -21.60 -15.62 -4.19
N LYS A 82 -22.25 -15.85 -5.34
CA LYS A 82 -22.87 -14.79 -6.16
C LYS A 82 -24.33 -14.53 -5.82
N LYS A 83 -24.99 -15.44 -5.11
CA LYS A 83 -26.44 -15.37 -4.78
C LYS A 83 -26.68 -15.96 -3.38
N GLY A 84 -27.78 -15.53 -2.76
CA GLY A 84 -28.23 -16.03 -1.48
C GLY A 84 -27.67 -15.27 -0.26
N TRP A 85 -28.02 -15.77 0.93
CA TRP A 85 -27.66 -15.13 2.21
C TRP A 85 -26.15 -15.16 2.52
N GLY A 86 -25.40 -16.04 1.89
CA GLY A 86 -23.95 -16.07 2.05
C GLY A 86 -23.24 -14.83 1.52
N VAL A 87 -23.83 -14.12 0.53
CA VAL A 87 -23.25 -12.89 -0.03
C VAL A 87 -23.05 -11.81 1.02
N PRO A 88 -24.08 -11.34 1.75
CA PRO A 88 -23.86 -10.31 2.77
C PRO A 88 -22.94 -10.77 3.89
N VAL A 89 -22.95 -12.03 4.29
CA VAL A 89 -22.04 -12.55 5.31
C VAL A 89 -20.60 -12.43 4.84
N CYS A 90 -20.27 -12.86 3.63
CA CYS A 90 -18.90 -12.73 3.07
C CYS A 90 -18.49 -11.26 2.92
N LEU A 91 -19.40 -10.39 2.42
CA LEU A 91 -19.09 -8.96 2.27
C LEU A 91 -18.81 -8.29 3.62
N ILE A 92 -19.62 -8.56 4.64
CA ILE A 92 -19.39 -8.03 5.99
C ILE A 92 -18.07 -8.54 6.55
N SER A 93 -17.81 -9.85 6.43
CA SER A 93 -16.57 -10.45 6.92
C SER A 93 -15.33 -9.85 6.26
N MET A 94 -15.40 -9.58 4.95
CA MET A 94 -14.31 -8.92 4.21
C MET A 94 -14.21 -7.43 4.54
N ALA A 95 -15.29 -6.76 4.88
CA ALA A 95 -15.25 -5.35 5.25
C ALA A 95 -14.71 -5.10 6.67
N LEU A 96 -14.82 -6.08 7.59
CA LEU A 96 -14.41 -5.91 8.98
C LEU A 96 -12.96 -5.44 9.16
N PRO A 97 -11.93 -6.03 8.52
CA PRO A 97 -10.57 -5.55 8.66
C PRO A 97 -10.41 -4.08 8.24
N LEU A 98 -11.05 -3.66 7.15
CA LEU A 98 -10.96 -2.28 6.63
C LEU A 98 -11.60 -1.23 7.53
N LEU A 99 -12.53 -1.62 8.41
CA LEU A 99 -13.19 -0.72 9.35
C LEU A 99 -12.36 -0.44 10.59
N ILE A 100 -11.29 -1.19 10.80
CA ILE A 100 -10.40 -1.00 11.96
C ILE A 100 -9.44 0.15 11.67
N PRO A 101 -9.34 1.16 12.55
CA PRO A 101 -8.37 2.25 12.36
C PRO A 101 -6.93 1.75 12.33
N TRP A 102 -6.09 2.34 11.50
CA TRP A 102 -4.71 1.89 11.22
C TRP A 102 -3.83 1.75 12.47
N ASN A 103 -3.93 2.69 13.40
CA ASN A 103 -3.21 2.61 14.68
C ASN A 103 -3.68 1.43 15.55
N VAL A 104 -4.97 1.08 15.48
CA VAL A 104 -5.53 -0.06 16.20
C VAL A 104 -5.07 -1.36 15.56
N VAL A 105 -5.01 -1.44 14.22
CA VAL A 105 -4.43 -2.59 13.50
C VAL A 105 -3.00 -2.84 13.98
N GLY A 106 -2.15 -1.81 13.97
CA GLY A 106 -0.78 -1.93 14.46
C GLY A 106 -0.71 -2.43 15.90
N THR A 107 -1.55 -1.90 16.79
CA THR A 107 -1.60 -2.31 18.20
C THR A 107 -2.08 -3.76 18.38
N ILE A 108 -3.09 -4.19 17.63
CA ILE A 108 -3.57 -5.58 17.66
C ILE A 108 -2.43 -6.52 17.27
N TRP A 109 -1.73 -6.25 16.17
CA TRP A 109 -0.64 -7.10 15.70
C TRP A 109 0.59 -7.04 16.59
N GLN A 110 0.86 -5.88 17.19
CA GLN A 110 1.93 -5.73 18.20
C GLN A 110 1.71 -6.66 19.39
N ILE A 111 0.49 -6.70 19.93
CA ILE A 111 0.15 -7.58 21.05
C ILE A 111 0.08 -9.05 20.59
N PHE A 112 -0.56 -9.30 19.45
CA PHE A 112 -0.78 -10.65 18.92
C PHE A 112 0.53 -11.39 18.61
N GLY A 113 1.54 -10.67 18.12
CA GLY A 113 2.86 -11.21 17.77
C GLY A 113 3.81 -11.38 18.97
N ARG A 114 3.51 -10.86 20.15
CA ARG A 114 4.43 -10.97 21.31
C ARG A 114 4.54 -12.41 21.80
N VAL A 115 5.76 -12.83 22.12
CA VAL A 115 6.05 -14.20 22.58
C VAL A 115 5.51 -14.46 23.99
N ASP A 116 5.52 -13.41 24.84
CA ASP A 116 5.14 -13.52 26.27
C ASP A 116 3.62 -13.55 26.51
N ILE A 117 2.84 -12.78 25.73
CA ILE A 117 1.40 -12.61 25.95
C ILE A 117 0.56 -12.79 24.68
N GLY A 118 1.17 -12.77 23.50
CA GLY A 118 0.46 -12.82 22.22
C GLY A 118 0.13 -14.25 21.79
N LEU A 119 -1.07 -14.43 21.26
CA LEU A 119 -1.51 -15.75 20.79
C LEU A 119 -0.60 -16.30 19.69
N LEU A 120 -0.22 -15.50 18.70
CA LEU A 120 0.65 -15.91 17.61
C LEU A 120 2.06 -16.22 18.11
N GLY A 121 2.68 -15.26 18.82
CA GLY A 121 4.04 -15.42 19.30
C GLY A 121 4.19 -16.61 20.25
N HIS A 122 3.26 -16.75 21.22
CA HIS A 122 3.25 -17.88 22.14
C HIS A 122 3.05 -19.22 21.43
N THR A 123 2.13 -19.29 20.47
CA THR A 123 1.87 -20.53 19.72
C THR A 123 3.08 -20.94 18.89
N LEU A 124 3.73 -20.02 18.19
CA LEU A 124 4.95 -20.29 17.42
C LEU A 124 6.09 -20.77 18.33
N ALA A 125 6.28 -20.13 19.47
CA ALA A 125 7.28 -20.55 20.46
C ALA A 125 6.97 -21.96 21.02
N ALA A 126 5.70 -22.27 21.30
CA ALA A 126 5.28 -23.61 21.74
C ALA A 126 5.52 -24.69 20.66
N MET A 127 5.51 -24.31 19.38
CA MET A 127 5.84 -25.21 18.26
C MET A 127 7.35 -25.34 18.02
N GLY A 128 8.18 -24.67 18.84
CA GLY A 128 9.63 -24.68 18.70
C GLY A 128 10.16 -23.75 17.61
N ILE A 129 9.35 -22.84 17.11
CA ILE A 129 9.73 -21.83 16.13
C ILE A 129 10.27 -20.61 16.88
N ASP A 130 11.54 -20.28 16.61
CA ASP A 130 12.16 -19.07 17.17
C ASP A 130 11.60 -17.85 16.44
N TYR A 131 10.60 -17.21 17.03
CA TYR A 131 9.92 -16.07 16.49
C TYR A 131 9.95 -14.91 17.49
N ASN A 132 10.63 -13.83 17.10
CA ASN A 132 10.65 -12.60 17.88
C ASN A 132 10.81 -11.37 16.97
N TYR A 133 9.70 -10.80 16.56
CA TYR A 133 9.69 -9.64 15.64
C TYR A 133 10.36 -8.38 16.24
N THR A 134 10.59 -8.32 17.55
CA THR A 134 11.27 -7.18 18.17
C THR A 134 12.79 -7.28 18.10
N GLN A 135 13.34 -8.47 17.87
CA GLN A 135 14.78 -8.74 17.85
C GLN A 135 15.28 -9.29 16.51
N ASP A 136 14.44 -10.00 15.76
CA ASP A 136 14.80 -10.58 14.47
C ASP A 136 14.21 -9.74 13.32
N PRO A 137 15.06 -9.20 12.40
CA PRO A 137 14.62 -8.45 11.23
C PRO A 137 13.68 -9.23 10.31
N VAL A 138 13.89 -10.54 10.13
CA VAL A 138 13.06 -11.37 9.25
C VAL A 138 11.67 -11.55 9.87
N ALA A 139 11.60 -11.87 11.16
CA ALA A 139 10.33 -11.96 11.88
C ALA A 139 9.56 -10.63 11.86
N ALA A 140 10.26 -9.48 11.98
CA ALA A 140 9.66 -8.16 11.90
C ALA A 140 9.02 -7.92 10.51
N TRP A 141 9.74 -8.21 9.42
CA TRP A 141 9.22 -8.09 8.07
C TRP A 141 8.03 -8.98 7.82
N ILE A 142 8.11 -10.26 8.19
CA ILE A 142 7.01 -11.22 8.04
C ILE A 142 5.76 -10.74 8.80
N THR A 143 5.93 -10.22 10.01
CA THR A 143 4.82 -9.72 10.82
C THR A 143 4.14 -8.54 10.15
N ILE A 144 4.89 -7.56 9.65
CA ILE A 144 4.35 -6.39 8.96
C ILE A 144 3.66 -6.81 7.66
N ILE A 145 4.26 -7.72 6.87
CA ILE A 145 3.65 -8.20 5.62
C ILE A 145 2.34 -8.92 5.90
N ILE A 146 2.30 -9.84 6.87
CA ILE A 146 1.06 -10.58 7.20
C ILE A 146 -0.01 -9.64 7.71
N MET A 147 0.34 -8.67 8.53
CA MET A 147 -0.57 -7.64 9.02
C MET A 147 -1.17 -6.84 7.86
N ASP A 148 -0.35 -6.33 6.95
CA ASP A 148 -0.80 -5.52 5.82
C ASP A 148 -1.67 -6.35 4.87
N VAL A 149 -1.24 -7.55 4.51
CA VAL A 149 -2.01 -8.50 3.70
C VAL A 149 -3.36 -8.82 4.36
N TRP A 150 -3.41 -9.07 5.67
CA TRP A 150 -4.66 -9.32 6.38
C TRP A 150 -5.60 -8.11 6.32
N HIS A 151 -5.08 -6.91 6.52
CA HIS A 151 -5.88 -5.68 6.55
C HIS A 151 -6.39 -5.31 5.15
N TRP A 152 -5.52 -5.29 4.15
CA TRP A 152 -5.78 -4.69 2.85
C TRP A 152 -6.23 -5.65 1.75
N THR A 153 -5.99 -6.97 1.88
CA THR A 153 -6.55 -7.95 0.94
C THR A 153 -8.07 -7.81 0.80
N SER A 154 -8.75 -7.40 1.87
CA SER A 154 -10.18 -7.14 1.90
C SER A 154 -10.62 -6.13 0.84
N LEU A 155 -9.87 -5.05 0.62
CA LEU A 155 -10.14 -4.06 -0.43
C LEU A 155 -10.06 -4.69 -1.82
N VAL A 156 -9.02 -5.45 -2.07
CA VAL A 156 -8.82 -6.16 -3.35
C VAL A 156 -9.95 -7.15 -3.60
N VAL A 157 -10.35 -7.91 -2.58
CA VAL A 157 -11.48 -8.86 -2.66
C VAL A 157 -12.78 -8.15 -3.05
N LEU A 158 -13.11 -7.07 -2.35
CA LEU A 158 -14.36 -6.34 -2.59
C LEU A 158 -14.41 -5.73 -3.99
N LEU A 159 -13.31 -5.15 -4.46
CA LEU A 159 -13.19 -4.61 -5.81
C LEU A 159 -13.30 -5.72 -6.86
N CYS A 160 -12.54 -6.81 -6.71
CA CYS A 160 -12.60 -7.95 -7.62
C CYS A 160 -13.99 -8.60 -7.64
N TYR A 161 -14.62 -8.76 -6.48
CA TYR A 161 -15.96 -9.31 -6.39
C TYR A 161 -17.00 -8.44 -7.11
N ALA A 162 -16.94 -7.11 -6.93
CA ALA A 162 -17.78 -6.18 -7.68
C ALA A 162 -17.56 -6.31 -9.20
N GLY A 163 -16.30 -6.41 -9.63
CA GLY A 163 -15.96 -6.66 -11.03
C GLY A 163 -16.52 -7.99 -11.57
N LEU A 164 -16.44 -9.08 -10.79
CA LEU A 164 -17.00 -10.37 -11.17
C LEU A 164 -18.53 -10.36 -11.25
N CYS A 165 -19.18 -9.63 -10.36
CA CYS A 165 -20.64 -9.49 -10.36
C CYS A 165 -21.18 -8.63 -11.52
N SER A 166 -20.34 -7.75 -12.09
CA SER A 166 -20.73 -6.93 -13.25
C SER A 166 -20.73 -7.70 -14.57
N ILE A 167 -20.17 -8.92 -14.62
CA ILE A 167 -20.12 -9.74 -15.83
C ILE A 167 -21.49 -10.37 -16.08
N PRO A 168 -22.13 -10.12 -17.26
CA PRO A 168 -23.43 -10.69 -17.57
C PRO A 168 -23.45 -12.21 -17.58
N ASP A 169 -24.52 -12.81 -17.05
CA ASP A 169 -24.69 -14.27 -16.97
C ASP A 169 -24.61 -14.96 -18.35
N ALA A 170 -24.93 -14.25 -19.46
CA ALA A 170 -24.85 -14.76 -20.82
C ALA A 170 -23.46 -15.30 -21.18
N TYR A 171 -22.39 -14.67 -20.73
CA TYR A 171 -21.02 -15.17 -20.96
C TYR A 171 -20.77 -16.51 -20.29
N TYR A 172 -21.29 -16.69 -19.09
CA TYR A 172 -21.16 -17.97 -18.36
C TYR A 172 -22.02 -19.08 -18.96
N GLN A 173 -23.19 -18.71 -19.50
CA GLN A 173 -24.08 -19.67 -20.20
C GLN A 173 -23.44 -20.16 -21.51
N ALA A 174 -22.88 -19.24 -22.32
CA ALA A 174 -22.16 -19.60 -23.54
C ALA A 174 -20.97 -20.52 -23.23
N ALA A 175 -20.12 -20.13 -22.27
CA ALA A 175 -18.99 -20.95 -21.86
C ALA A 175 -19.39 -22.36 -21.37
N LYS A 176 -20.56 -22.47 -20.73
CA LYS A 176 -21.10 -23.77 -20.30
C LYS A 176 -21.54 -24.63 -21.47
N ILE A 177 -22.15 -24.03 -22.50
CA ILE A 177 -22.56 -24.73 -23.75
C ILE A 177 -21.32 -25.23 -24.48
N ASP A 178 -20.26 -24.41 -24.54
CA ASP A 178 -18.98 -24.74 -25.17
C ASP A 178 -18.13 -25.73 -24.35
N GLY A 179 -18.59 -26.15 -23.17
CA GLY A 179 -17.86 -27.07 -22.31
C GLY A 179 -16.55 -26.49 -21.72
N ALA A 180 -16.44 -25.17 -21.64
CA ALA A 180 -15.23 -24.49 -21.20
C ALA A 180 -14.85 -24.84 -19.74
N SER A 181 -13.56 -25.10 -19.50
CA SER A 181 -13.04 -25.35 -18.15
C SER A 181 -13.10 -24.09 -17.28
N ARG A 182 -13.05 -24.26 -15.94
CA ARG A 182 -13.01 -23.12 -14.99
C ARG A 182 -11.82 -22.20 -15.25
N ILE A 183 -10.68 -22.76 -15.61
CA ILE A 183 -9.46 -22.01 -15.93
C ILE A 183 -9.65 -21.22 -17.23
N SER A 184 -10.29 -21.79 -18.24
CA SER A 184 -10.62 -21.10 -19.50
C SER A 184 -11.59 -19.96 -19.26
N VAL A 185 -12.65 -20.16 -18.45
CA VAL A 185 -13.59 -19.11 -18.05
C VAL A 185 -12.86 -17.97 -17.32
N PHE A 186 -11.96 -18.30 -16.39
CA PHE A 186 -11.17 -17.29 -15.70
C PHE A 186 -10.31 -16.50 -16.67
N ARG A 187 -9.51 -17.19 -17.49
CA ARG A 187 -8.50 -16.57 -18.37
C ARG A 187 -9.12 -15.74 -19.51
N TYR A 188 -10.22 -16.21 -20.11
CA TYR A 188 -10.77 -15.62 -21.33
C TYR A 188 -12.04 -14.78 -21.11
N ILE A 189 -12.70 -14.91 -19.95
CA ILE A 189 -13.92 -14.14 -19.65
C ILE A 189 -13.72 -13.26 -18.44
N GLN A 190 -13.37 -13.83 -17.28
CA GLN A 190 -13.35 -13.10 -16.02
C GLN A 190 -12.19 -12.10 -15.96
N LEU A 191 -10.98 -12.56 -16.20
CA LEU A 191 -9.77 -11.73 -16.12
C LEU A 191 -9.82 -10.52 -17.08
N PRO A 192 -10.14 -10.68 -18.38
CA PRO A 192 -10.29 -9.53 -19.29
C PRO A 192 -11.41 -8.57 -18.90
N LYS A 193 -12.54 -9.07 -18.43
CA LYS A 193 -13.66 -8.21 -18.00
C LYS A 193 -13.40 -7.49 -16.69
N MET A 194 -12.54 -8.03 -15.82
CA MET A 194 -12.13 -7.42 -14.56
C MET A 194 -10.96 -6.46 -14.70
N GLN A 195 -10.32 -6.39 -15.86
CA GLN A 195 -9.05 -5.68 -16.05
C GLN A 195 -9.09 -4.25 -15.54
N ARG A 196 -10.14 -3.48 -15.81
CA ARG A 196 -10.28 -2.09 -15.31
C ARG A 196 -10.35 -2.02 -13.78
N VAL A 197 -11.05 -2.94 -13.17
CA VAL A 197 -11.16 -3.01 -11.70
C VAL A 197 -9.86 -3.44 -11.07
N LEU A 198 -9.16 -4.40 -11.68
CA LEU A 198 -7.84 -4.83 -11.25
C LEU A 198 -6.81 -3.70 -11.35
N LEU A 199 -6.86 -2.91 -12.42
CA LEU A 199 -6.03 -1.72 -12.58
C LEU A 199 -6.23 -0.75 -11.43
N ILE A 200 -7.49 -0.45 -11.09
CA ILE A 200 -7.83 0.42 -9.96
C ILE A 200 -7.32 -0.17 -8.64
N ALA A 201 -7.55 -1.46 -8.41
CA ALA A 201 -7.12 -2.14 -7.18
C ALA A 201 -5.59 -2.08 -7.01
N VAL A 202 -4.84 -2.39 -8.07
CA VAL A 202 -3.38 -2.37 -8.07
C VAL A 202 -2.85 -0.96 -7.86
N LEU A 203 -3.40 0.05 -8.55
CA LEU A 203 -2.98 1.44 -8.38
C LEU A 203 -3.24 1.96 -6.97
N LEU A 204 -4.45 1.72 -6.43
CA LEU A 204 -4.78 2.14 -5.07
C LEU A 204 -3.84 1.49 -4.05
N ARG A 205 -3.63 0.18 -4.15
CA ARG A 205 -2.74 -0.54 -3.22
C ARG A 205 -1.29 -0.13 -3.38
N PHE A 206 -0.83 0.10 -4.62
CA PHE A 206 0.51 0.59 -4.87
C PHE A 206 0.74 1.95 -4.18
N MET A 207 -0.15 2.92 -4.42
CA MET A 207 -0.03 4.26 -3.83
C MET A 207 -0.10 4.20 -2.30
N ASP A 208 -1.01 3.42 -1.75
CA ASP A 208 -1.18 3.27 -0.31
C ASP A 208 0.02 2.60 0.35
N SER A 209 0.53 1.52 -0.25
CA SER A 209 1.72 0.81 0.25
C SER A 209 2.97 1.70 0.31
N PHE A 210 3.09 2.65 -0.60
CA PHE A 210 4.18 3.63 -0.55
C PHE A 210 4.03 4.64 0.59
N MET A 211 2.82 4.89 1.07
CA MET A 211 2.55 5.82 2.17
C MET A 211 2.41 5.13 3.54
N ILE A 212 2.66 3.83 3.60
CA ILE A 212 2.53 3.07 4.85
C ILE A 212 3.44 3.63 5.94
N TYR A 213 2.86 4.01 7.07
CA TYR A 213 3.57 4.57 8.22
C TYR A 213 3.06 4.03 9.55
N THR A 214 1.78 4.21 9.80
CA THR A 214 1.19 4.06 11.14
C THR A 214 1.34 2.64 11.68
N GLU A 215 0.95 1.64 10.92
CA GLU A 215 0.94 0.24 11.35
C GLU A 215 2.36 -0.29 11.61
N PRO A 216 3.33 -0.19 10.68
CA PRO A 216 4.68 -0.69 10.94
C PRO A 216 5.39 0.14 12.01
N PHE A 217 5.09 1.45 12.12
CA PHE A 217 5.65 2.27 13.19
C PHE A 217 5.15 1.83 14.57
N VAL A 218 3.86 1.53 14.72
CA VAL A 218 3.30 1.03 15.99
C VAL A 218 3.90 -0.34 16.37
N ILE A 219 4.11 -1.23 15.40
CA ILE A 219 4.64 -2.57 15.67
C ILE A 219 6.12 -2.53 16.05
N THR A 220 6.96 -1.86 15.25
CA THR A 220 8.41 -1.98 15.34
C THR A 220 9.14 -0.67 15.60
N GLY A 221 8.49 0.49 15.38
CA GLY A 221 9.17 1.79 15.38
C GLY A 221 10.26 1.94 14.32
N GLY A 222 10.29 1.02 13.32
CA GLY A 222 11.32 0.93 12.29
C GLY A 222 12.44 -0.06 12.59
N GLY A 223 12.35 -0.81 13.73
CA GLY A 223 13.34 -1.79 14.18
C GLY A 223 13.05 -3.24 13.76
N PRO A 224 13.84 -4.19 14.21
CA PRO A 224 15.08 -4.02 15.01
C PRO A 224 16.19 -3.33 14.20
N GLY A 225 16.97 -2.51 14.86
CA GLY A 225 17.90 -1.60 14.18
C GLY A 225 17.14 -0.62 13.25
N ASN A 226 17.41 -0.69 11.95
CA ASN A 226 16.67 0.05 10.91
C ASN A 226 15.99 -0.86 9.88
N SER A 227 15.80 -2.14 10.21
CA SER A 227 15.35 -3.17 9.25
C SER A 227 13.98 -2.89 8.65
N THR A 228 13.08 -2.24 9.38
CA THR A 228 11.73 -1.85 8.94
C THR A 228 11.56 -0.34 8.86
N THR A 229 12.66 0.42 8.81
CA THR A 229 12.59 1.87 8.58
C THR A 229 12.35 2.12 7.10
N PHE A 230 11.08 2.21 6.72
CA PHE A 230 10.63 2.62 5.38
C PHE A 230 10.86 4.12 5.17
N MET A 231 10.77 4.60 3.94
CA MET A 231 10.93 6.04 3.63
C MET A 231 9.97 6.92 4.42
N SER A 232 8.73 6.52 4.56
CA SER A 232 7.71 7.22 5.34
C SER A 232 8.09 7.35 6.82
N ILE A 233 8.61 6.28 7.41
CA ILE A 233 9.07 6.26 8.81
C ILE A 233 10.31 7.14 8.98
N ASP A 234 11.25 7.06 8.05
CA ASP A 234 12.49 7.84 8.09
C ASP A 234 12.21 9.34 7.96
N LEU A 235 11.31 9.71 7.03
CA LEU A 235 10.83 11.06 6.85
C LEU A 235 10.22 11.64 8.13
N VAL A 236 9.31 10.90 8.77
CA VAL A 236 8.65 11.37 10.00
C VAL A 236 9.63 11.47 11.17
N LYS A 237 10.58 10.54 11.29
CA LYS A 237 11.65 10.62 12.29
C LYS A 237 12.51 11.87 12.09
N MET A 238 12.85 12.21 10.85
CA MET A 238 13.63 13.40 10.52
C MET A 238 12.82 14.69 10.80
N ALA A 239 11.59 14.76 10.30
CA ALA A 239 10.77 15.96 10.42
C ALA A 239 10.31 16.25 11.86
N ILE A 240 9.79 15.21 12.55
CA ILE A 240 9.14 15.37 13.87
C ILE A 240 10.07 14.94 15.00
N GLY A 241 10.82 13.86 14.80
CA GLY A 241 11.70 13.34 15.84
C GLY A 241 12.98 14.17 16.02
N GLN A 242 13.57 14.66 14.95
CA GLN A 242 14.80 15.44 14.94
C GLN A 242 14.58 16.94 14.74
N PHE A 243 13.39 17.36 14.30
CA PHE A 243 13.06 18.72 13.90
C PHE A 243 13.97 19.28 12.80
N ASP A 244 14.53 18.39 11.98
CA ASP A 244 15.39 18.74 10.86
C ASP A 244 14.53 18.98 9.60
N LEU A 245 13.93 20.18 9.54
CA LEU A 245 12.86 20.48 8.58
C LEU A 245 13.36 20.63 7.16
N GLY A 246 14.58 21.13 6.94
CA GLY A 246 15.17 21.33 5.61
C GLY A 246 15.36 20.01 4.87
N PRO A 247 16.19 19.08 5.37
CA PRO A 247 16.36 17.76 4.79
C PRO A 247 15.07 16.95 4.72
N ALA A 248 14.20 17.04 5.76
CA ALA A 248 12.90 16.36 5.74
C ALA A 248 11.98 16.86 4.62
N ALA A 249 11.96 18.18 4.35
CA ALA A 249 11.21 18.76 3.25
C ALA A 249 11.77 18.33 1.90
N ALA A 250 13.10 18.31 1.74
CA ALA A 250 13.75 17.80 0.52
C ALA A 250 13.41 16.31 0.30
N MET A 251 13.47 15.49 1.36
CA MET A 251 13.09 14.09 1.30
C MET A 251 11.60 13.91 0.95
N SER A 252 10.69 14.75 1.51
CA SER A 252 9.28 14.76 1.16
C SER A 252 9.04 15.02 -0.32
N LEU A 253 9.75 15.98 -0.92
CA LEU A 253 9.64 16.29 -2.35
C LEU A 253 10.14 15.15 -3.22
N ILE A 254 11.30 14.58 -2.90
CA ILE A 254 11.82 13.42 -3.64
C ILE A 254 10.79 12.28 -3.56
N TYR A 255 10.30 12.00 -2.38
CA TYR A 255 9.33 10.93 -2.15
C TYR A 255 8.03 11.16 -2.92
N PHE A 256 7.50 12.37 -2.88
CA PHE A 256 6.31 12.76 -3.65
C PHE A 256 6.51 12.58 -5.15
N LEU A 257 7.65 13.05 -5.68
CA LEU A 257 7.98 12.93 -7.12
C LEU A 257 8.15 11.47 -7.55
N VAL A 258 8.76 10.64 -6.70
CA VAL A 258 8.91 9.19 -6.94
C VAL A 258 7.54 8.52 -7.02
N ILE A 259 6.66 8.77 -6.03
CA ILE A 259 5.30 8.20 -6.03
C ILE A 259 4.54 8.65 -7.28
N LEU A 260 4.61 9.93 -7.63
CA LEU A 260 3.94 10.49 -8.79
C LEU A 260 4.45 9.85 -10.09
N LEU A 261 5.75 9.76 -10.26
CA LEU A 261 6.38 9.12 -11.43
C LEU A 261 5.99 7.66 -11.56
N LEU A 262 6.15 6.89 -10.49
CA LEU A 262 5.82 5.46 -10.49
C LEU A 262 4.33 5.24 -10.73
N SER A 263 3.46 6.04 -10.11
CA SER A 263 2.01 5.97 -10.34
C SER A 263 1.65 6.31 -11.78
N TRP A 264 2.29 7.31 -12.38
CA TRP A 264 2.10 7.68 -13.77
C TRP A 264 2.56 6.57 -14.73
N VAL A 265 3.76 6.04 -14.52
CA VAL A 265 4.28 4.91 -15.31
C VAL A 265 3.35 3.70 -15.21
N PHE A 266 2.95 3.35 -13.99
CA PHE A 266 2.05 2.24 -13.73
C PHE A 266 0.70 2.42 -14.42
N PHE A 267 0.10 3.60 -14.30
CA PHE A 267 -1.14 3.96 -14.97
C PHE A 267 -1.01 3.86 -16.50
N THR A 268 0.05 4.41 -17.08
CA THR A 268 0.27 4.40 -18.53
C THR A 268 0.45 2.99 -19.08
N VAL A 269 1.27 2.17 -18.42
CA VAL A 269 1.49 0.77 -18.83
C VAL A 269 0.18 -0.03 -18.76
N MET A 270 -0.55 0.10 -17.65
CA MET A 270 -1.77 -0.66 -17.44
C MET A 270 -2.94 -0.19 -18.33
N SER A 271 -3.03 1.11 -18.67
CA SER A 271 -4.06 1.62 -19.58
C SER A 271 -3.82 1.16 -21.01
N ASN A 272 -2.57 1.14 -21.48
CA ASN A 272 -2.23 0.64 -22.81
C ASN A 272 -2.57 -0.85 -22.99
N ILE A 273 -2.26 -1.68 -21.99
CA ILE A 273 -2.65 -3.11 -21.98
C ILE A 273 -4.19 -3.24 -22.03
N GLY A 274 -4.93 -2.34 -21.37
CA GLY A 274 -6.38 -2.32 -21.39
C GLY A 274 -7.00 -1.98 -22.76
N GLU A 275 -6.38 -1.08 -23.51
CA GLU A 275 -6.84 -0.69 -24.85
C GLU A 275 -6.55 -1.76 -25.91
N GLU A 276 -5.37 -2.39 -25.86
CA GLU A 276 -5.02 -3.48 -26.78
C GLU A 276 -5.96 -4.68 -26.64
N SER A 277 -6.36 -5.03 -25.42
CA SER A 277 -7.30 -6.14 -25.19
C SER A 277 -8.74 -5.80 -25.63
N SER A 278 -9.09 -4.52 -25.70
CA SER A 278 -10.41 -4.03 -26.19
C SER A 278 -10.48 -4.03 -27.72
N ASN A 279 -9.36 -3.73 -28.40
CA ASN A 279 -9.28 -3.60 -29.86
C ASN A 279 -8.99 -4.95 -30.57
N GLY A 280 -8.44 -5.93 -29.87
CA GLY A 280 -8.16 -7.27 -30.41
C GLY A 280 -9.35 -8.23 -30.44
N GLY A 281 -10.53 -7.77 -30.00
CA GLY A 281 -11.78 -8.56 -29.92
C GLY A 281 -12.85 -8.14 -30.92
N SER A 282 -12.53 -7.36 -31.95
CA SER A 282 -13.45 -6.97 -33.03
C SER A 282 -13.25 -7.80 -34.30
#